data_59fde09bb3771f93a6a1d8b23405fa06
#
_entry.id   59fde09bb3771f93a6a1d8b23405fa06
#
_cell.length_a   1.000
_cell.length_b   1.000
_cell.length_c   1.000
_cell.angle_alpha   90.00
_cell.angle_beta   90.00
_cell.angle_gamma   90.00
#
_symmetry.space_group_name_H-M   'P 1'
#
loop_
_entity.id
_entity.type
_entity.pdbx_description
1 polymer ?
#
loop_
_entity_poly.entity_id
_entity_poly.type
_entity_poly.pdbx_seq_one_letter_code
_entity_poly.pdbx_strand_id
1 'polypeptide(L)'
;NNLSKPQANKIFEGKLLSNYGVAGESYIQYLTQNLPKVIDIAKRCQERLDREVGLDAKERFWSAVIACNITGAYIAKALNLIDLDVDRIYRWAMDELVPTLRDQITEPEIDFIGVLGAYQNANWNKFLIIDGEADKRTAMQPSPIQEPRNEMIGRWEPDTGIVYIFTRSLRTFCAEQQIIFKDFIKSLTAQGIAKGSIKKRLGKGTALDSAPVDTHMFNDTFIPNEVKEELSVDD
;
A
#
# COMPACT_ATOMS: atom_id res chain seq x y z
N ASN A 1 42.66 -4.35 -4.14
CA ASN A 1 43.33 -3.78 -2.97
C ASN A 1 42.35 -3.73 -1.80
N ASN A 2 42.31 -4.80 -1.00
CA ASN A 2 41.49 -4.81 0.21
C ASN A 2 42.25 -4.09 1.32
N LEU A 3 41.74 -2.91 1.70
CA LEU A 3 42.24 -2.21 2.88
C LEU A 3 41.91 -3.05 4.12
N SER A 4 42.94 -3.19 5.03
CA SER A 4 42.65 -3.79 6.33
C SER A 4 41.73 -2.86 7.16
N LYS A 5 40.96 -3.43 8.09
CA LYS A 5 40.04 -2.67 8.94
C LYS A 5 40.71 -1.48 9.66
N PRO A 6 41.94 -1.61 10.22
CA PRO A 6 42.67 -0.47 10.80
C PRO A 6 43.03 0.62 9.79
N GLN A 7 43.40 0.24 8.55
CA GLN A 7 43.72 1.21 7.49
C GLN A 7 42.45 1.95 7.02
N ALA A 8 41.34 1.24 6.89
CA ALA A 8 40.04 1.86 6.57
C ALA A 8 39.63 2.87 7.67
N ASN A 9 39.69 2.47 8.95
CA ASN A 9 39.36 3.37 10.06
C ASN A 9 40.22 4.63 10.07
N LYS A 10 41.56 4.50 9.86
CA LYS A 10 42.44 5.65 9.80
C LYS A 10 42.11 6.64 8.67
N ILE A 11 41.56 6.15 7.57
CA ILE A 11 41.11 7.00 6.47
C ILE A 11 39.77 7.67 6.86
N PHE A 12 38.81 6.88 7.33
CA PHE A 12 37.45 7.36 7.61
C PHE A 12 37.35 8.25 8.84
N GLU A 13 38.10 7.94 9.90
CA GLU A 13 38.09 8.68 11.17
C GLU A 13 39.10 9.83 11.22
N GLY A 14 40.05 9.89 10.28
CA GLY A 14 41.13 10.92 10.27
C GLY A 14 41.13 11.73 8.99
N LYS A 15 41.68 11.17 7.90
CA LYS A 15 41.93 11.94 6.68
C LYS A 15 40.65 12.48 5.99
N LEU A 16 39.57 11.75 6.01
CA LEU A 16 38.32 12.21 5.42
C LEU A 16 37.69 13.39 6.18
N LEU A 17 37.76 13.34 7.54
CA LEU A 17 37.25 14.43 8.36
C LEU A 17 38.04 15.73 8.20
N SER A 18 39.37 15.63 8.01
CA SER A 18 40.24 16.80 7.80
C SER A 18 40.21 17.37 6.37
N ASN A 19 39.73 16.58 5.40
CA ASN A 19 39.62 16.99 4.00
C ASN A 19 38.16 17.07 3.51
N TYR A 20 37.22 17.21 4.43
CA TYR A 20 35.82 17.29 4.15
C TYR A 20 35.51 18.55 3.30
N GLY A 21 34.74 18.33 2.21
CA GLY A 21 34.18 19.43 1.37
C GLY A 21 35.11 20.01 0.31
N VAL A 22 36.41 19.66 0.28
CA VAL A 22 37.40 20.22 -0.69
C VAL A 22 36.99 19.96 -2.15
N ALA A 23 36.56 18.76 -2.47
CA ALA A 23 36.05 18.42 -3.80
C ALA A 23 34.68 19.10 -4.12
N GLY A 24 33.90 19.34 -3.09
CA GLY A 24 32.56 19.95 -3.21
C GLY A 24 32.61 21.38 -3.74
N GLU A 25 33.56 22.18 -3.32
CA GLU A 25 33.70 23.56 -3.79
C GLU A 25 33.92 23.62 -5.32
N SER A 26 34.87 22.89 -5.84
CA SER A 26 35.14 22.82 -7.28
C SER A 26 33.97 22.28 -8.06
N TYR A 27 33.27 21.28 -7.51
CA TYR A 27 32.09 20.69 -8.13
C TYR A 27 30.91 21.68 -8.20
N ILE A 28 30.58 22.34 -7.10
CA ILE A 28 29.49 23.34 -7.05
C ILE A 28 29.80 24.54 -7.95
N GLN A 29 31.06 25.02 -7.97
CA GLN A 29 31.47 26.08 -8.86
C GLN A 29 31.23 25.71 -10.33
N TYR A 30 31.58 24.49 -10.73
CA TYR A 30 31.29 24.01 -12.08
C TYR A 30 29.79 23.94 -12.38
N LEU A 31 28.99 23.38 -11.44
CA LEU A 31 27.54 23.28 -11.61
C LEU A 31 26.89 24.64 -11.80
N THR A 32 27.24 25.64 -10.97
CA THR A 32 26.65 26.99 -11.05
C THR A 32 27.00 27.70 -12.34
N GLN A 33 28.20 27.52 -12.86
CA GLN A 33 28.65 28.13 -14.10
C GLN A 33 28.10 27.43 -15.36
N ASN A 34 27.69 26.15 -15.24
CA ASN A 34 27.29 25.34 -16.40
C ASN A 34 25.88 24.71 -16.23
N LEU A 35 25.05 25.27 -15.37
CA LEU A 35 23.76 24.69 -15.00
C LEU A 35 22.88 24.28 -16.20
N PRO A 36 22.68 25.10 -17.23
CA PRO A 36 21.88 24.71 -18.42
C PRO A 36 22.42 23.44 -19.11
N LYS A 37 23.76 23.36 -19.28
CA LYS A 37 24.43 22.21 -19.88
C LYS A 37 24.29 20.95 -19.00
N VAL A 38 24.40 21.08 -17.69
CA VAL A 38 24.25 19.97 -16.74
C VAL A 38 22.83 19.41 -16.79
N ILE A 39 21.82 20.29 -16.83
CA ILE A 39 20.41 19.89 -16.94
C ILE A 39 20.18 19.14 -18.28
N ASP A 40 20.75 19.60 -19.37
CA ASP A 40 20.62 18.95 -20.68
C ASP A 40 21.29 17.55 -20.67
N ILE A 41 22.46 17.41 -20.05
CA ILE A 41 23.13 16.12 -19.90
C ILE A 41 22.27 15.17 -19.03
N ALA A 42 21.70 15.65 -17.91
CA ALA A 42 20.85 14.85 -17.04
C ALA A 42 19.59 14.36 -17.76
N LYS A 43 18.93 15.23 -18.54
CA LYS A 43 17.76 14.86 -19.35
C LYS A 43 18.10 13.78 -20.38
N ARG A 44 19.20 13.94 -21.11
CA ARG A 44 19.65 12.93 -22.08
C ARG A 44 20.01 11.61 -21.42
N CYS A 45 20.59 11.65 -20.22
CA CYS A 45 20.87 10.44 -19.42
C CYS A 45 19.56 9.76 -19.02
N GLN A 46 18.57 10.52 -18.57
CA GLN A 46 17.25 10.01 -18.20
C GLN A 46 16.53 9.40 -19.41
N GLU A 47 16.49 10.09 -20.54
CA GLU A 47 15.86 9.58 -21.78
C GLU A 47 16.52 8.30 -22.28
N ARG A 48 17.83 8.18 -22.09
CA ARG A 48 18.56 6.95 -22.40
C ARG A 48 18.15 5.81 -21.47
N LEU A 49 18.11 6.04 -20.16
CA LEU A 49 17.63 5.11 -19.14
C LEU A 49 16.23 4.62 -19.47
N ASP A 50 15.29 5.54 -19.66
CA ASP A 50 13.88 5.22 -19.94
C ASP A 50 13.73 4.34 -21.18
N ARG A 51 14.57 4.55 -22.20
CA ARG A 51 14.56 3.77 -23.44
C ARG A 51 15.19 2.39 -23.29
N GLU A 52 16.32 2.29 -22.58
CA GLU A 52 17.05 1.02 -22.44
C GLU A 52 16.35 0.06 -21.52
N VAL A 53 15.67 0.54 -20.47
CA VAL A 53 14.98 -0.31 -19.45
C VAL A 53 13.48 -0.40 -19.68
N GLY A 54 12.89 0.45 -20.54
CA GLY A 54 11.45 0.50 -20.73
C GLY A 54 10.71 0.89 -19.44
N LEU A 55 11.17 1.95 -18.77
CA LEU A 55 10.58 2.42 -17.52
C LEU A 55 9.17 3.01 -17.77
N ASP A 56 8.24 2.62 -16.90
CA ASP A 56 6.86 3.11 -16.95
C ASP A 56 6.66 4.43 -16.19
N ALA A 57 5.43 4.95 -16.19
CA ALA A 57 5.11 6.22 -15.54
C ALA A 57 5.31 6.19 -14.01
N LYS A 58 5.23 5.00 -13.36
CA LYS A 58 5.41 4.83 -11.93
C LYS A 58 6.90 4.87 -11.54
N GLU A 59 7.76 4.51 -12.47
CA GLU A 59 9.21 4.38 -12.29
C GLU A 59 9.98 5.67 -12.62
N ARG A 60 9.28 6.72 -13.11
CA ARG A 60 9.90 8.02 -13.50
C ARG A 60 10.74 8.65 -12.40
N PHE A 61 10.36 8.48 -11.15
CA PHE A 61 11.14 9.02 -10.03
C PHE A 61 12.51 8.33 -9.92
N TRP A 62 12.57 7.02 -10.11
CA TRP A 62 13.85 6.28 -10.09
C TRP A 62 14.74 6.68 -11.25
N SER A 63 14.16 6.74 -12.45
CA SER A 63 14.83 7.19 -13.64
C SER A 63 15.51 8.55 -13.41
N ALA A 64 14.77 9.52 -12.86
CA ALA A 64 15.29 10.85 -12.56
C ALA A 64 16.45 10.80 -11.54
N VAL A 65 16.28 10.05 -10.44
CA VAL A 65 17.31 9.92 -9.38
C VAL A 65 18.57 9.25 -9.93
N ILE A 66 18.43 8.14 -10.64
CA ILE A 66 19.57 7.42 -11.23
C ILE A 66 20.28 8.33 -12.26
N ALA A 67 19.53 9.00 -13.13
CA ALA A 67 20.10 9.92 -14.12
C ALA A 67 20.88 11.07 -13.47
N CYS A 68 20.36 11.66 -12.40
CA CYS A 68 21.06 12.70 -11.66
C CYS A 68 22.36 12.18 -11.04
N ASN A 69 22.34 10.99 -10.40
CA ASN A 69 23.51 10.40 -9.79
C ASN A 69 24.59 10.05 -10.84
N ILE A 70 24.19 9.42 -11.93
CA ILE A 70 25.11 9.06 -13.03
C ILE A 70 25.70 10.33 -13.68
N THR A 71 24.87 11.34 -13.95
CA THR A 71 25.33 12.63 -14.50
C THR A 71 26.30 13.29 -13.53
N GLY A 72 26.00 13.30 -12.23
CA GLY A 72 26.87 13.83 -11.20
C GLY A 72 28.24 13.14 -11.19
N ALA A 73 28.24 11.81 -11.29
CA ALA A 73 29.46 11.01 -11.33
C ALA A 73 30.30 11.30 -12.59
N TYR A 74 29.68 11.43 -13.76
CA TYR A 74 30.40 11.81 -14.98
C TYR A 74 31.04 13.19 -14.87
N ILE A 75 30.34 14.16 -14.30
CA ILE A 75 30.86 15.52 -14.09
C ILE A 75 32.04 15.46 -13.10
N ALA A 76 31.90 14.77 -11.98
CA ALA A 76 32.96 14.64 -10.99
C ALA A 76 34.22 13.95 -11.57
N LYS A 77 34.02 12.94 -12.44
CA LYS A 77 35.11 12.28 -13.18
C LYS A 77 35.77 13.24 -14.17
N ALA A 78 34.99 14.01 -14.93
CA ALA A 78 35.52 15.00 -15.87
C ALA A 78 36.32 16.12 -15.19
N LEU A 79 36.00 16.43 -13.94
CA LEU A 79 36.73 17.37 -13.10
C LEU A 79 37.93 16.74 -12.37
N ASN A 80 38.23 15.45 -12.60
CA ASN A 80 39.24 14.67 -11.91
C ASN A 80 39.07 14.63 -10.37
N LEU A 81 37.82 14.75 -9.88
CA LEU A 81 37.49 14.67 -8.46
C LEU A 81 37.34 13.22 -7.98
N ILE A 82 36.98 12.31 -8.90
CA ILE A 82 36.85 10.88 -8.64
C ILE A 82 37.49 10.08 -9.77
N ASP A 83 38.00 8.89 -9.43
CA ASP A 83 38.49 7.91 -10.40
C ASP A 83 37.62 6.63 -10.28
N LEU A 84 36.41 6.71 -10.79
CA LEU A 84 35.45 5.61 -10.82
C LEU A 84 35.08 5.25 -12.27
N ASP A 85 34.84 3.96 -12.50
CA ASP A 85 34.25 3.50 -13.77
C ASP A 85 32.73 3.75 -13.76
N VAL A 86 32.34 4.94 -14.19
CA VAL A 86 30.94 5.40 -14.20
C VAL A 86 30.10 4.55 -15.16
N ASP A 87 30.70 4.07 -16.27
CA ASP A 87 29.99 3.20 -17.22
C ASP A 87 29.66 1.84 -16.60
N ARG A 88 30.50 1.33 -15.73
CA ARG A 88 30.21 0.12 -14.96
C ARG A 88 29.08 0.34 -13.95
N ILE A 89 29.08 1.50 -13.28
CA ILE A 89 28.01 1.88 -12.35
C ILE A 89 26.67 2.01 -13.11
N TYR A 90 26.71 2.63 -14.30
CA TYR A 90 25.54 2.76 -15.15
C TYR A 90 24.97 1.37 -15.52
N ARG A 91 25.82 0.46 -16.01
CA ARG A 91 25.40 -0.91 -16.35
C ARG A 91 24.83 -1.65 -15.15
N TRP A 92 25.48 -1.58 -14.01
CA TRP A 92 24.96 -2.18 -12.77
C TRP A 92 23.57 -1.62 -12.40
N ALA A 93 23.37 -0.32 -12.55
CA ALA A 93 22.06 0.28 -12.27
C ALA A 93 20.96 -0.27 -13.21
N MET A 94 21.32 -0.56 -14.48
CA MET A 94 20.40 -1.11 -15.48
C MET A 94 20.12 -2.60 -15.28
N ASP A 95 21.17 -3.37 -15.02
CA ASP A 95 21.12 -4.83 -15.03
C ASP A 95 20.70 -5.42 -13.68
N GLU A 96 20.96 -4.71 -12.56
CA GLU A 96 20.73 -5.20 -11.22
C GLU A 96 19.82 -4.30 -10.38
N LEU A 97 20.12 -2.98 -10.29
CA LEU A 97 19.39 -2.07 -9.40
C LEU A 97 17.92 -1.93 -9.80
N VAL A 98 17.64 -1.60 -11.06
CA VAL A 98 16.26 -1.37 -11.53
C VAL A 98 15.42 -2.65 -11.45
N PRO A 99 15.88 -3.83 -11.91
CA PRO A 99 15.17 -5.09 -11.69
C PRO A 99 14.88 -5.37 -10.21
N THR A 100 15.87 -5.19 -9.32
CA THR A 100 15.68 -5.39 -7.87
C THR A 100 14.63 -4.43 -7.30
N LEU A 101 14.62 -3.16 -7.73
CA LEU A 101 13.60 -2.20 -7.32
C LEU A 101 12.20 -2.59 -7.84
N ARG A 102 12.11 -3.12 -9.06
CA ARG A 102 10.84 -3.65 -9.60
C ARG A 102 10.32 -4.82 -8.78
N ASP A 103 11.18 -5.76 -8.43
CA ASP A 103 10.81 -6.90 -7.59
C ASP A 103 10.34 -6.47 -6.19
N GLN A 104 10.92 -5.39 -5.64
CA GLN A 104 10.51 -4.83 -4.34
C GLN A 104 9.20 -4.06 -4.41
N ILE A 105 8.87 -3.48 -5.58
CA ILE A 105 7.58 -2.77 -5.81
C ILE A 105 6.47 -3.72 -6.26
N THR A 106 6.75 -4.93 -6.62
CA THR A 106 5.73 -5.96 -6.62
C THR A 106 5.25 -6.05 -5.17
N GLU A 107 4.42 -5.05 -4.79
CA GLU A 107 3.71 -5.03 -3.51
C GLU A 107 3.14 -6.43 -3.37
N PRO A 108 3.34 -7.12 -2.25
CA PRO A 108 2.60 -8.32 -1.98
C PRO A 108 1.15 -7.93 -2.22
N GLU A 109 0.51 -8.57 -3.18
CA GLU A 109 -0.88 -8.28 -3.55
C GLU A 109 -1.66 -8.28 -2.26
N ILE A 110 -2.13 -7.09 -1.82
CA ILE A 110 -2.78 -6.95 -0.51
C ILE A 110 -3.96 -7.92 -0.56
N ASP A 111 -3.95 -8.92 0.29
CA ASP A 111 -5.08 -9.83 0.44
C ASP A 111 -6.26 -9.07 1.07
N PHE A 112 -6.98 -8.34 0.24
CA PHE A 112 -8.14 -7.57 0.68
C PHE A 112 -9.26 -8.44 1.24
N ILE A 113 -9.34 -9.71 0.87
CA ILE A 113 -10.29 -10.67 1.46
C ILE A 113 -9.87 -10.97 2.89
N GLY A 114 -8.60 -11.28 3.12
CA GLY A 114 -8.04 -11.46 4.45
C GLY A 114 -8.19 -10.22 5.32
N VAL A 115 -8.01 -9.03 4.76
CA VAL A 115 -8.25 -7.75 5.46
C VAL A 115 -9.72 -7.60 5.88
N LEU A 116 -10.68 -7.96 5.01
CA LEU A 116 -12.11 -7.94 5.34
C LEU A 116 -12.44 -8.96 6.43
N GLY A 117 -11.88 -10.17 6.35
CA GLY A 117 -12.01 -11.20 7.37
C GLY A 117 -11.43 -10.77 8.73
N ALA A 118 -10.26 -10.14 8.72
CA ALA A 118 -9.64 -9.59 9.93
C ALA A 118 -10.51 -8.49 10.57
N TYR A 119 -11.10 -7.60 9.76
CA TYR A 119 -12.06 -6.62 10.25
C TYR A 119 -13.26 -7.27 10.94
N GLN A 120 -13.84 -8.28 10.31
CA GLN A 120 -14.98 -8.98 10.87
C GLN A 120 -14.62 -9.70 12.18
N ASN A 121 -13.51 -10.44 12.22
CA ASN A 121 -13.05 -11.13 13.41
C ASN A 121 -12.81 -10.18 14.59
N ALA A 122 -12.17 -9.04 14.34
CA ALA A 122 -11.91 -8.03 15.36
C ALA A 122 -13.19 -7.38 15.91
N ASN A 123 -14.27 -7.44 15.15
CA ASN A 123 -15.52 -6.76 15.47
C ASN A 123 -16.72 -7.73 15.57
N TRP A 124 -16.48 -9.03 15.62
CA TRP A 124 -17.54 -10.06 15.59
C TRP A 124 -18.68 -9.79 16.57
N ASN A 125 -18.35 -9.42 17.80
CA ASN A 125 -19.30 -9.12 18.87
C ASN A 125 -20.12 -7.82 18.67
N LYS A 126 -19.89 -7.08 17.60
CA LYS A 126 -20.60 -5.85 17.22
C LYS A 126 -21.53 -6.08 16.04
N PHE A 127 -21.61 -7.30 15.53
CA PHE A 127 -22.52 -7.67 14.45
C PHE A 127 -23.83 -8.19 14.99
N LEU A 128 -24.93 -7.74 14.39
CA LEU A 128 -26.23 -8.37 14.49
C LEU A 128 -26.28 -9.53 13.48
N ILE A 129 -26.58 -10.73 13.92
CA ILE A 129 -26.81 -11.88 13.05
C ILE A 129 -28.27 -12.24 13.14
N ILE A 130 -28.98 -12.14 12.01
CA ILE A 130 -30.43 -12.34 11.94
C ILE A 130 -30.85 -12.66 10.52
N ASP A 131 -31.90 -13.44 10.34
CA ASP A 131 -32.45 -13.73 9.02
C ASP A 131 -32.96 -12.47 8.31
N GLY A 132 -32.70 -12.36 7.02
CA GLY A 132 -33.13 -11.24 6.19
C GLY A 132 -34.64 -11.12 6.07
N GLU A 133 -35.38 -12.21 6.19
CA GLU A 133 -36.84 -12.24 6.26
C GLU A 133 -37.41 -11.52 7.49
N ALA A 134 -36.64 -11.30 8.53
CA ALA A 134 -37.01 -10.52 9.70
C ALA A 134 -37.48 -9.10 9.34
N ASP A 135 -36.94 -8.53 8.26
CA ASP A 135 -37.34 -7.23 7.72
C ASP A 135 -38.80 -7.19 7.25
N LYS A 136 -39.42 -8.35 6.96
CA LYS A 136 -40.77 -8.48 6.36
C LYS A 136 -41.83 -8.86 7.39
N ARG A 137 -41.45 -9.36 8.58
CA ARG A 137 -42.39 -9.86 9.58
C ARG A 137 -42.93 -8.73 10.46
N THR A 138 -44.24 -8.55 10.46
CA THR A 138 -44.95 -7.48 11.19
C THR A 138 -45.53 -7.96 12.55
N ALA A 139 -45.56 -9.25 12.84
CA ALA A 139 -46.34 -9.79 13.94
C ALA A 139 -45.56 -10.54 15.04
N MET A 140 -44.35 -10.96 14.79
CA MET A 140 -43.46 -11.56 15.77
C MET A 140 -42.04 -11.02 15.55
N GLN A 141 -41.42 -10.41 16.57
CA GLN A 141 -40.03 -10.02 16.47
C GLN A 141 -39.19 -11.31 16.40
N PRO A 142 -38.47 -11.57 15.30
CA PRO A 142 -37.60 -12.72 15.25
C PRO A 142 -36.50 -12.55 16.30
N SER A 143 -36.17 -13.65 16.98
CA SER A 143 -35.02 -13.67 17.86
C SER A 143 -33.77 -13.62 17.00
N PRO A 144 -32.85 -12.66 17.20
CA PRO A 144 -31.59 -12.67 16.49
C PRO A 144 -30.75 -13.88 16.94
N ILE A 145 -30.01 -14.47 15.99
CA ILE A 145 -29.04 -15.53 16.29
C ILE A 145 -27.92 -14.97 17.17
N GLN A 146 -27.48 -13.73 16.90
CA GLN A 146 -26.54 -12.99 17.72
C GLN A 146 -26.95 -11.53 17.87
N GLU A 147 -27.00 -11.04 19.10
CA GLU A 147 -27.13 -9.60 19.38
C GLU A 147 -25.76 -8.93 19.58
N PRO A 148 -25.57 -7.71 19.07
CA PRO A 148 -24.34 -6.97 19.32
C PRO A 148 -24.22 -6.59 20.80
N ARG A 149 -23.03 -6.81 21.39
CA ARG A 149 -22.78 -6.49 22.82
C ARG A 149 -22.54 -5.01 23.10
N ASN A 150 -22.20 -4.24 22.04
CA ASN A 150 -21.86 -2.83 22.11
C ASN A 150 -22.46 -2.08 20.91
N GLU A 151 -21.76 -1.05 20.42
CA GLU A 151 -22.12 -0.33 19.19
C GLU A 151 -22.28 -1.29 18.01
N MET A 152 -23.43 -1.27 17.38
CA MET A 152 -23.72 -2.10 16.20
C MET A 152 -23.05 -1.47 14.95
N ILE A 153 -22.11 -2.21 14.36
CA ILE A 153 -21.39 -1.75 13.16
C ILE A 153 -21.63 -2.61 11.94
N GLY A 154 -22.33 -3.71 12.08
CA GLY A 154 -22.66 -4.61 10.98
C GLY A 154 -23.88 -5.44 11.23
N ARG A 155 -24.41 -6.00 10.14
CA ARG A 155 -25.50 -6.97 10.14
C ARG A 155 -25.17 -8.06 9.15
N TRP A 156 -25.29 -9.30 9.57
CA TRP A 156 -25.18 -10.45 8.69
C TRP A 156 -26.52 -11.18 8.61
N GLU A 157 -26.93 -11.44 7.38
CA GLU A 157 -28.14 -12.20 7.05
C GLU A 157 -27.72 -13.53 6.41
N PRO A 158 -27.56 -14.61 7.19
CA PRO A 158 -27.06 -15.91 6.71
C PRO A 158 -27.94 -16.51 5.61
N ASP A 159 -29.27 -16.36 5.73
CA ASP A 159 -30.28 -16.85 4.75
C ASP A 159 -30.12 -16.20 3.37
N THR A 160 -29.69 -14.95 3.30
CA THR A 160 -29.46 -14.20 2.04
C THR A 160 -27.99 -14.23 1.61
N GLY A 161 -27.08 -14.68 2.48
CA GLY A 161 -25.64 -14.63 2.26
C GLY A 161 -25.08 -13.22 2.15
N ILE A 162 -25.71 -12.22 2.82
CA ILE A 162 -25.33 -10.81 2.74
C ILE A 162 -24.86 -10.29 4.09
N VAL A 163 -23.69 -9.61 4.06
CA VAL A 163 -23.13 -8.88 5.18
C VAL A 163 -23.20 -7.38 4.89
N TYR A 164 -23.83 -6.63 5.77
CA TYR A 164 -23.86 -5.17 5.75
C TYR A 164 -22.88 -4.63 6.77
N ILE A 165 -21.96 -3.79 6.35
CA ILE A 165 -20.94 -3.18 7.22
C ILE A 165 -21.08 -1.66 7.19
N PHE A 166 -21.10 -1.02 8.35
CA PHE A 166 -21.15 0.44 8.49
C PHE A 166 -19.92 1.06 7.84
N THR A 167 -20.16 1.86 6.79
CA THR A 167 -19.09 2.42 5.95
C THR A 167 -18.03 3.20 6.72
N ARG A 168 -18.46 3.96 7.74
CA ARG A 168 -17.54 4.76 8.54
C ARG A 168 -16.56 3.88 9.33
N SER A 169 -17.06 2.84 9.97
CA SER A 169 -16.23 1.90 10.74
C SER A 169 -15.20 1.20 9.85
N LEU A 170 -15.63 0.72 8.68
CA LEU A 170 -14.75 0.07 7.72
C LEU A 170 -13.68 1.02 7.16
N ARG A 171 -14.03 2.29 6.91
CA ARG A 171 -13.06 3.32 6.50
C ARG A 171 -12.01 3.61 7.56
N THR A 172 -12.43 3.69 8.83
CA THR A 172 -11.50 3.91 9.95
C THR A 172 -10.51 2.76 10.04
N PHE A 173 -10.99 1.52 9.96
CA PHE A 173 -10.14 0.33 9.98
C PHE A 173 -9.14 0.32 8.79
N CYS A 174 -9.59 0.60 7.57
CA CYS A 174 -8.69 0.70 6.42
C CYS A 174 -7.60 1.76 6.64
N ALA A 175 -7.97 2.93 7.21
CA ALA A 175 -7.01 3.99 7.50
C ALA A 175 -5.96 3.57 8.55
N GLU A 176 -6.38 2.85 9.60
CA GLU A 176 -5.48 2.29 10.62
C GLU A 176 -4.50 1.26 10.04
N GLN A 177 -4.94 0.49 9.02
CA GLN A 177 -4.11 -0.45 8.28
C GLN A 177 -3.33 0.18 7.12
N GLN A 178 -3.38 1.50 6.95
CA GLN A 178 -2.76 2.26 5.84
C GLN A 178 -3.26 1.82 4.46
N ILE A 179 -4.48 1.33 4.37
CA ILE A 179 -5.13 0.87 3.14
C ILE A 179 -6.00 1.98 2.56
N ILE A 180 -5.86 2.25 1.26
CA ILE A 180 -6.73 3.19 0.54
C ILE A 180 -8.11 2.56 0.37
N PHE A 181 -9.12 3.08 1.09
CA PHE A 181 -10.48 2.54 1.11
C PHE A 181 -11.10 2.37 -0.29
N LYS A 182 -10.82 3.29 -1.22
CA LYS A 182 -11.32 3.22 -2.60
C LYS A 182 -10.77 2.00 -3.34
N ASP A 183 -9.49 1.70 -3.17
CA ASP A 183 -8.83 0.58 -3.83
C ASP A 183 -9.27 -0.75 -3.20
N PHE A 184 -9.44 -0.77 -1.88
CA PHE A 184 -10.04 -1.88 -1.14
C PHE A 184 -11.42 -2.26 -1.69
N ILE A 185 -12.34 -1.32 -1.78
CA ILE A 185 -13.69 -1.58 -2.30
C ILE A 185 -13.65 -1.96 -3.79
N LYS A 186 -12.81 -1.30 -4.60
CA LYS A 186 -12.66 -1.60 -6.02
C LYS A 186 -12.18 -3.04 -6.24
N SER A 187 -11.18 -3.49 -5.48
CA SER A 187 -10.65 -4.85 -5.58
C SER A 187 -11.69 -5.89 -5.17
N LEU A 188 -12.37 -5.70 -4.02
CA LEU A 188 -13.42 -6.60 -3.57
C LEU A 188 -14.62 -6.64 -4.54
N THR A 189 -14.91 -5.53 -5.23
CA THR A 189 -15.94 -5.50 -6.28
C THR A 189 -15.51 -6.30 -7.51
N ALA A 190 -14.26 -6.16 -7.94
CA ALA A 190 -13.70 -6.92 -9.06
C ALA A 190 -13.69 -8.44 -8.77
N GLN A 191 -13.52 -8.84 -7.52
CA GLN A 191 -13.58 -10.22 -7.05
C GLN A 191 -15.02 -10.72 -6.79
N GLY A 192 -16.04 -9.87 -7.02
CA GLY A 192 -17.45 -10.22 -6.82
C GLY A 192 -17.91 -10.30 -5.36
N ILE A 193 -17.07 -9.88 -4.41
CA ILE A 193 -17.35 -9.94 -2.97
C ILE A 193 -18.17 -8.71 -2.53
N ALA A 194 -17.75 -7.51 -2.91
CA ALA A 194 -18.52 -6.29 -2.63
C ALA A 194 -19.64 -6.11 -3.67
N LYS A 195 -20.87 -5.93 -3.17
CA LYS A 195 -22.09 -5.76 -4.00
C LYS A 195 -22.53 -4.30 -4.13
N GLY A 196 -21.84 -3.36 -3.50
CA GLY A 196 -22.17 -1.94 -3.53
C GLY A 196 -22.48 -1.35 -2.17
N SER A 197 -23.07 -0.15 -2.16
CA SER A 197 -23.40 0.55 -0.91
C SER A 197 -24.91 0.91 -0.88
N ILE A 198 -25.49 0.88 0.32
CA ILE A 198 -26.89 1.18 0.57
C ILE A 198 -27.06 1.84 1.94
N LYS A 199 -28.11 2.63 2.11
CA LYS A 199 -28.57 3.04 3.44
C LYS A 199 -29.41 1.93 4.04
N LYS A 200 -28.96 1.35 5.17
CA LYS A 200 -29.64 0.26 5.89
C LYS A 200 -29.84 0.63 7.35
N ARG A 201 -30.99 0.30 7.89
CA ARG A 201 -31.24 0.25 9.34
C ARG A 201 -30.73 -1.09 9.83
N LEU A 202 -29.55 -1.12 10.45
CA LEU A 202 -28.91 -2.38 10.84
C LEU A 202 -29.75 -3.19 11.82
N GLY A 203 -30.41 -2.53 12.76
CA GLY A 203 -31.25 -3.16 13.77
C GLY A 203 -32.72 -3.40 13.34
N LYS A 204 -33.08 -3.16 12.07
CA LYS A 204 -34.46 -3.32 11.61
C LYS A 204 -34.95 -4.77 11.84
N GLY A 205 -36.15 -4.90 12.37
CA GLY A 205 -36.74 -6.19 12.73
C GLY A 205 -36.39 -6.68 14.13
N THR A 206 -35.67 -5.91 14.92
CA THR A 206 -35.32 -6.20 16.33
C THR A 206 -35.67 -5.04 17.25
N ALA A 207 -35.56 -5.24 18.55
CA ALA A 207 -35.67 -4.18 19.55
C ALA A 207 -34.56 -3.11 19.45
N LEU A 208 -33.48 -3.40 18.71
CA LEU A 208 -32.31 -2.53 18.51
C LEU A 208 -32.47 -1.63 17.28
N ASP A 209 -33.70 -1.42 16.77
CA ASP A 209 -33.91 -0.63 15.55
C ASP A 209 -33.36 0.80 15.72
N SER A 210 -32.65 1.27 14.70
CA SER A 210 -31.95 2.53 14.69
C SER A 210 -32.14 3.29 13.37
N ALA A 211 -31.70 4.54 13.31
CA ALA A 211 -31.70 5.31 12.07
C ALA A 211 -30.90 4.60 10.95
N PRO A 212 -31.27 4.81 9.68
CA PRO A 212 -30.51 4.25 8.56
C PRO A 212 -29.09 4.86 8.51
N VAL A 213 -28.11 4.00 8.30
CA VAL A 213 -26.70 4.37 8.14
C VAL A 213 -26.18 3.94 6.78
N ASP A 214 -25.14 4.60 6.29
CA ASP A 214 -24.48 4.20 5.05
C ASP A 214 -23.68 2.91 5.29
N THR A 215 -24.01 1.87 4.51
CA THR A 215 -23.38 0.56 4.61
C THR A 215 -22.83 0.11 3.27
N HIS A 216 -21.77 -0.72 3.30
CA HIS A 216 -21.35 -1.52 2.16
C HIS A 216 -21.90 -2.95 2.33
N MET A 217 -22.36 -3.51 1.21
CA MET A 217 -22.85 -4.88 1.13
C MET A 217 -21.76 -5.78 0.58
N PHE A 218 -21.56 -6.91 1.25
CA PHE A 218 -20.66 -7.97 0.83
C PHE A 218 -21.41 -9.29 0.77
N ASN A 219 -20.98 -10.22 -0.11
CA ASN A 219 -21.40 -11.59 0.06
C ASN A 219 -20.63 -12.19 1.24
N ASP A 220 -21.15 -13.22 1.85
CA ASP A 220 -20.58 -13.85 3.03
C ASP A 220 -19.53 -14.92 2.71
N THR A 221 -19.01 -14.96 1.48
CA THR A 221 -18.01 -15.96 1.03
C THR A 221 -16.68 -15.84 1.75
N PHE A 222 -16.40 -14.68 2.35
CA PHE A 222 -15.20 -14.45 3.16
C PHE A 222 -15.35 -14.96 4.61
N ILE A 223 -16.55 -15.38 5.03
CA ILE A 223 -16.79 -15.99 6.32
C ILE A 223 -16.51 -17.49 6.22
N PRO A 224 -15.66 -18.07 7.09
CA PRO A 224 -15.38 -19.50 7.10
C PRO A 224 -16.65 -20.36 7.24
N ASN A 225 -16.67 -21.51 6.56
CA ASN A 225 -17.82 -22.42 6.62
C ASN A 225 -18.07 -22.98 8.03
N GLU A 226 -17.00 -23.20 8.80
CA GLU A 226 -17.10 -23.65 10.19
C GLU A 226 -17.96 -22.70 11.02
N VAL A 227 -17.77 -21.38 10.84
CA VAL A 227 -18.57 -20.36 11.55
C VAL A 227 -20.03 -20.37 11.10
N LYS A 228 -20.31 -20.67 9.83
CA LYS A 228 -21.67 -20.78 9.28
C LYS A 228 -22.38 -22.02 9.82
N GLU A 229 -21.67 -23.13 9.94
CA GLU A 229 -22.19 -24.39 10.45
C GLU A 229 -22.52 -24.30 11.95
N GLU A 230 -21.64 -23.67 12.76
CA GLU A 230 -21.90 -23.44 14.19
C GLU A 230 -23.19 -22.67 14.45
N LEU A 231 -23.52 -21.70 13.60
CA LEU A 231 -24.75 -20.89 13.74
C LEU A 231 -26.01 -21.61 13.27
N SER A 232 -25.88 -22.68 12.46
CA SER A 232 -27.00 -23.47 11.95
C SER A 232 -27.38 -24.65 12.83
N VAL A 233 -26.60 -24.97 13.88
CA VAL A 233 -26.80 -26.12 14.76
C VAL A 233 -27.68 -25.79 15.99
N ASP A 234 -27.95 -24.51 16.25
CA ASP A 234 -28.75 -24.04 17.40
C ASP A 234 -30.26 -23.84 17.07
N ASP A 235 -30.75 -24.45 15.97
CA ASP A 235 -32.19 -24.55 15.62
C ASP A 235 -32.79 -25.93 16.06
#